data_0d6debc0100cc8af6481a29016819a24
#
_entry.id   0d6debc0100cc8af6481a29016819a24
#
_cell.length_a   1.000
_cell.length_b   1.000
_cell.length_c   1.000
_cell.angle_alpha   90.00
_cell.angle_beta   90.00
_cell.angle_gamma   90.00
#
_symmetry.space_group_name_H-M   'P 1'
#
loop_
_entity.id
_entity.type
_entity.pdbx_description
1 polymer ?
#
loop_
_entity_poly.entity_id
_entity_poly.type
_entity_poly.pdbx_seq_one_letter_code
_entity_poly.pdbx_strand_id
1 'polypeptide(L)'
;MAIKGILFDLYGTLIDIETDESLEEIYRAIAHYLTYHGIYLHRGEVRNRYWEILRRQKEESKEEYSEIDVEAIWKTFLKNEGLEPLPSRQNLAVTLAQLFRAISRTRLQIYPDVKRILDELRSGYLLGIISDAQPCYALPEIRAAGLEGYFDPVIISASRGYRKPDPRLWGEALQVMNLNPSQAIYVGDDMYRDIFGAQRVGIRTIFVDSNQGAKSYENITPDFFAARFEQVMEGIVWADAVH
;
A
#
# COMPACT_ATOMS: atom_id res chain seq x y z
N MET A 1 0.17 -9.97 -27.88
CA MET A 1 -1.27 -9.63 -27.57
C MET A 1 -1.30 -8.20 -27.06
N ALA A 2 -2.28 -7.39 -27.49
CA ALA A 2 -2.38 -5.99 -27.05
C ALA A 2 -2.55 -5.88 -25.53
N ILE A 3 -1.92 -4.90 -24.93
CA ILE A 3 -2.09 -4.55 -23.52
C ILE A 3 -3.51 -4.02 -23.32
N LYS A 4 -4.15 -4.42 -22.25
CA LYS A 4 -5.52 -4.03 -21.89
C LYS A 4 -5.65 -3.48 -20.47
N GLY A 5 -4.71 -3.82 -19.59
CA GLY A 5 -4.73 -3.38 -18.22
C GLY A 5 -3.39 -2.95 -17.72
N ILE A 6 -3.40 -1.97 -16.81
CA ILE A 6 -2.21 -1.45 -16.16
C ILE A 6 -2.45 -1.47 -14.65
N LEU A 7 -1.59 -2.18 -13.95
CA LEU A 7 -1.59 -2.28 -12.50
C LEU A 7 -0.48 -1.41 -11.94
N PHE A 8 -0.78 -0.66 -10.90
CA PHE A 8 0.16 0.27 -10.28
C PHE A 8 0.41 -0.09 -8.81
N ASP A 9 1.64 0.07 -8.36
CA ASP A 9 1.87 0.33 -6.96
C ASP A 9 1.36 1.74 -6.59
N LEU A 10 1.16 1.99 -5.29
CA LEU A 10 0.61 3.26 -4.80
C LEU A 10 1.72 4.18 -4.27
N TYR A 11 2.39 3.75 -3.18
CA TYR A 11 3.34 4.59 -2.47
C TYR A 11 4.75 4.43 -3.03
N GLY A 12 5.34 5.54 -3.46
CA GLY A 12 6.59 5.55 -4.21
C GLY A 12 6.38 5.58 -5.72
N THR A 13 5.18 5.21 -6.20
CA THR A 13 4.85 5.18 -7.63
C THR A 13 3.86 6.28 -8.02
N LEU A 14 2.68 6.32 -7.39
CA LEU A 14 1.64 7.33 -7.64
C LEU A 14 1.68 8.46 -6.60
N ILE A 15 1.97 8.10 -5.36
CA ILE A 15 1.97 9.01 -4.20
C ILE A 15 3.35 9.02 -3.56
N ASP A 16 3.96 10.19 -3.47
CA ASP A 16 5.13 10.45 -2.65
C ASP A 16 4.69 10.59 -1.19
N ILE A 17 5.13 9.67 -0.37
CA ILE A 17 4.82 9.62 1.05
C ILE A 17 6.09 9.52 1.88
N GLU A 18 6.08 10.18 3.03
CA GLU A 18 7.13 10.04 4.04
C GLU A 18 6.49 9.87 5.40
N THR A 19 6.99 8.90 6.16
CA THR A 19 6.47 8.58 7.49
C THR A 19 7.61 8.39 8.47
N ASP A 20 7.41 8.88 9.70
CA ASP A 20 8.28 8.61 10.84
C ASP A 20 7.45 8.07 12.02
N GLU A 21 7.46 6.75 12.18
CA GLU A 21 6.73 6.07 13.26
C GLU A 21 7.50 6.12 14.61
N SER A 22 8.71 6.70 14.64
CA SER A 22 9.49 6.89 15.85
C SER A 22 9.07 8.11 16.66
N LEU A 23 8.30 9.03 16.08
CA LEU A 23 7.87 10.28 16.72
C LEU A 23 7.14 10.04 18.03
N GLU A 24 7.65 10.60 19.11
CA GLU A 24 7.03 10.53 20.45
C GLU A 24 5.63 11.16 20.49
N GLU A 25 5.38 12.16 19.63
CA GLU A 25 4.09 12.82 19.46
C GLU A 25 2.95 11.85 19.17
N ILE A 26 3.19 10.80 18.39
CA ILE A 26 2.21 9.76 18.04
C ILE A 26 1.66 9.15 19.33
N TYR A 27 2.56 8.64 20.15
CA TYR A 27 2.21 7.90 21.37
C TYR A 27 1.65 8.82 22.45
N ARG A 28 2.11 10.07 22.50
CA ARG A 28 1.58 11.09 23.41
C ARG A 28 0.12 11.44 23.03
N ALA A 29 -0.15 11.70 21.76
CA ALA A 29 -1.50 12.04 21.31
C ALA A 29 -2.47 10.88 21.53
N ILE A 30 -2.04 9.65 21.23
CA ILE A 30 -2.83 8.45 21.48
C ILE A 30 -3.10 8.26 22.98
N ALA A 31 -2.07 8.41 23.84
CA ALA A 31 -2.24 8.32 25.30
C ALA A 31 -3.30 9.32 25.81
N HIS A 32 -3.23 10.58 25.35
CA HIS A 32 -4.22 11.59 25.71
C HIS A 32 -5.61 11.24 25.16
N TYR A 33 -5.71 10.77 23.92
CA TYR A 33 -6.99 10.39 23.34
C TYR A 33 -7.65 9.21 24.09
N LEU A 34 -6.86 8.25 24.54
CA LEU A 34 -7.32 7.09 25.30
C LEU A 34 -7.96 7.48 26.66
N THR A 35 -7.60 8.64 27.25
CA THR A 35 -8.22 9.12 28.49
C THR A 35 -9.73 9.37 28.35
N TYR A 36 -10.20 9.77 27.16
CA TYR A 36 -11.64 9.92 26.88
C TYR A 36 -12.41 8.57 26.93
N HIS A 37 -11.66 7.48 26.91
CA HIS A 37 -12.19 6.11 26.99
C HIS A 37 -11.90 5.42 28.33
N GLY A 38 -11.36 6.20 29.33
CA GLY A 38 -11.04 5.69 30.64
C GLY A 38 -9.72 4.92 30.74
N ILE A 39 -8.89 4.96 29.70
CA ILE A 39 -7.56 4.33 29.67
C ILE A 39 -6.50 5.39 29.97
N TYR A 40 -5.73 5.19 31.06
CA TYR A 40 -4.72 6.12 31.54
C TYR A 40 -3.35 5.46 31.44
N LEU A 41 -2.64 5.74 30.36
CA LEU A 41 -1.31 5.19 30.07
C LEU A 41 -0.31 6.32 29.80
N HIS A 42 0.94 6.11 30.19
CA HIS A 42 2.02 6.95 29.74
C HIS A 42 2.36 6.64 28.27
N ARG A 43 2.80 7.65 27.50
CA ARG A 43 3.17 7.46 26.07
C ARG A 43 4.12 6.28 25.80
N GLY A 44 5.08 6.05 26.72
CA GLY A 44 6.00 4.91 26.62
C GLY A 44 5.32 3.55 26.73
N GLU A 45 4.26 3.45 27.57
CA GLU A 45 3.48 2.23 27.69
C GLU A 45 2.67 1.98 26.42
N VAL A 46 2.04 3.03 25.84
CA VAL A 46 1.33 2.95 24.56
C VAL A 46 2.27 2.43 23.47
N ARG A 47 3.47 3.05 23.36
CA ARG A 47 4.50 2.63 22.41
C ARG A 47 4.88 1.17 22.58
N ASN A 48 5.29 0.78 23.79
CA ASN A 48 5.79 -0.58 24.04
C ASN A 48 4.73 -1.64 23.75
N ARG A 49 3.48 -1.43 24.20
CA ARG A 49 2.36 -2.36 23.98
C ARG A 49 1.99 -2.45 22.49
N TYR A 50 1.96 -1.32 21.77
CA TYR A 50 1.71 -1.34 20.32
C TYR A 50 2.74 -2.19 19.56
N TRP A 51 4.02 -1.95 19.81
CA TRP A 51 5.10 -2.68 19.14
C TRP A 51 5.19 -4.14 19.56
N GLU A 52 4.83 -4.46 20.79
CA GLU A 52 4.75 -5.85 21.27
C GLU A 52 3.65 -6.61 20.53
N ILE A 53 2.45 -6.03 20.42
CA ILE A 53 1.32 -6.64 19.71
C ILE A 53 1.65 -6.81 18.22
N LEU A 54 2.25 -5.81 17.59
CA LEU A 54 2.69 -5.86 16.19
C LEU A 54 3.69 -7.00 15.96
N ARG A 55 4.71 -7.10 16.82
CA ARG A 55 5.71 -8.16 16.72
C ARG A 55 5.07 -9.53 16.86
N ARG A 56 4.18 -9.72 17.84
CA ARG A 56 3.46 -10.97 18.05
C ARG A 56 2.61 -11.34 16.82
N GLN A 57 1.90 -10.39 16.24
CA GLN A 57 1.12 -10.64 15.04
C GLN A 57 1.98 -11.12 13.88
N LYS A 58 3.19 -10.57 13.70
CA LYS A 58 4.15 -11.04 12.70
C LYS A 58 4.66 -12.44 12.98
N GLU A 59 4.99 -12.75 14.24
CA GLU A 59 5.51 -14.05 14.66
C GLU A 59 4.45 -15.17 14.54
N GLU A 60 3.18 -14.85 14.75
CA GLU A 60 2.07 -15.80 14.65
C GLU A 60 1.61 -16.05 13.21
N SER A 61 2.01 -15.19 12.27
CA SER A 61 1.65 -15.36 10.86
C SER A 61 2.33 -16.59 10.27
N LYS A 62 1.58 -17.35 9.46
CA LYS A 62 2.09 -18.50 8.69
C LYS A 62 2.43 -18.16 7.25
N GLU A 63 2.19 -16.91 6.85
CA GLU A 63 2.45 -16.44 5.50
C GLU A 63 3.95 -16.19 5.31
N GLU A 64 4.51 -16.62 4.18
CA GLU A 64 5.90 -16.34 3.79
C GLU A 64 6.16 -14.84 3.69
N TYR A 65 5.21 -14.12 3.08
CA TYR A 65 5.25 -12.66 2.94
C TYR A 65 4.17 -12.03 3.82
N SER A 66 4.30 -12.20 5.13
CA SER A 66 3.27 -11.76 6.06
C SER A 66 3.04 -10.26 6.03
N GLU A 67 1.78 -9.85 6.06
CA GLU A 67 1.37 -8.46 6.23
C GLU A 67 0.72 -8.28 7.60
N ILE A 68 0.92 -7.11 8.20
CA ILE A 68 0.26 -6.74 9.46
C ILE A 68 -1.14 -6.19 9.19
N ASP A 69 -2.03 -6.35 10.16
CA ASP A 69 -3.32 -5.67 10.22
C ASP A 69 -3.29 -4.69 11.40
N VAL A 70 -3.14 -3.42 11.09
CA VAL A 70 -3.03 -2.36 12.09
C VAL A 70 -4.34 -2.16 12.87
N GLU A 71 -5.48 -2.42 12.25
CA GLU A 71 -6.77 -2.36 12.93
C GLU A 71 -6.89 -3.47 13.96
N ALA A 72 -6.47 -4.70 13.62
CA ALA A 72 -6.42 -5.82 14.55
C ALA A 72 -5.43 -5.57 15.70
N ILE A 73 -4.30 -4.90 15.43
CA ILE A 73 -3.35 -4.49 16.47
C ILE A 73 -4.04 -3.57 17.48
N TRP A 74 -4.74 -2.53 17.03
CA TRP A 74 -5.43 -1.60 17.92
C TRP A 74 -6.63 -2.25 18.63
N LYS A 75 -7.35 -3.16 17.98
CA LYS A 75 -8.41 -3.97 18.63
C LYS A 75 -7.84 -4.79 19.79
N THR A 76 -6.71 -5.46 19.54
CA THR A 76 -6.01 -6.25 20.57
C THR A 76 -5.51 -5.35 21.70
N PHE A 77 -4.93 -4.19 21.37
CA PHE A 77 -4.51 -3.20 22.34
C PHE A 77 -5.66 -2.79 23.26
N LEU A 78 -6.79 -2.37 22.70
CA LEU A 78 -7.96 -1.94 23.45
C LEU A 78 -8.52 -3.04 24.35
N LYS A 79 -8.60 -4.26 23.83
CA LYS A 79 -9.03 -5.44 24.60
C LYS A 79 -8.13 -5.71 25.80
N ASN A 80 -6.80 -5.61 25.62
CA ASN A 80 -5.84 -5.83 26.70
C ASN A 80 -5.96 -4.75 27.80
N GLU A 81 -6.46 -3.56 27.47
CA GLU A 81 -6.75 -2.49 28.44
C GLU A 81 -8.17 -2.62 29.06
N GLY A 82 -8.85 -3.74 28.87
CA GLY A 82 -10.18 -4.00 29.44
C GLY A 82 -11.32 -3.30 28.71
N LEU A 83 -11.08 -2.77 27.51
CA LEU A 83 -12.12 -2.12 26.72
C LEU A 83 -12.88 -3.15 25.89
N GLU A 84 -14.08 -3.49 26.35
CA GLU A 84 -14.97 -4.38 25.61
C GLU A 84 -15.50 -3.72 24.32
N PRO A 85 -15.67 -4.49 23.23
CA PRO A 85 -16.24 -3.98 21.99
C PRO A 85 -17.72 -3.62 22.23
N LEU A 86 -18.01 -2.32 22.12
CA LEU A 86 -19.38 -1.79 22.19
C LEU A 86 -19.71 -1.10 20.86
N PRO A 87 -21.00 -1.06 20.45
CA PRO A 87 -21.41 -0.34 19.23
C PRO A 87 -20.94 1.11 19.18
N SER A 88 -20.93 1.80 20.34
CA SER A 88 -20.41 3.19 20.46
C SER A 88 -18.89 3.31 20.28
N ARG A 89 -18.15 2.21 20.24
CA ARG A 89 -16.69 2.16 20.12
C ARG A 89 -16.23 1.37 18.90
N GLN A 90 -17.14 0.99 18.02
CA GLN A 90 -16.84 0.07 16.91
C GLN A 90 -15.75 0.60 15.97
N ASN A 91 -15.59 1.91 15.86
CA ASN A 91 -14.58 2.55 15.00
C ASN A 91 -13.31 3.00 15.77
N LEU A 92 -13.21 2.76 17.08
CA LEU A 92 -12.11 3.29 17.89
C LEU A 92 -10.74 2.79 17.43
N ALA A 93 -10.62 1.50 17.08
CA ALA A 93 -9.38 0.94 16.54
C ALA A 93 -8.95 1.62 15.23
N VAL A 94 -9.89 1.84 14.31
CA VAL A 94 -9.65 2.60 13.07
C VAL A 94 -9.24 4.03 13.37
N THR A 95 -9.91 4.69 14.32
CA THR A 95 -9.56 6.06 14.75
C THR A 95 -8.14 6.13 15.29
N LEU A 96 -7.74 5.18 16.15
CA LEU A 96 -6.37 5.12 16.67
C LEU A 96 -5.34 4.86 15.56
N ALA A 97 -5.65 3.96 14.63
CA ALA A 97 -4.82 3.71 13.46
C ALA A 97 -4.66 4.97 12.61
N GLN A 98 -5.75 5.67 12.31
CA GLN A 98 -5.71 6.90 11.52
C GLN A 98 -5.00 8.05 12.25
N LEU A 99 -5.15 8.16 13.58
CA LEU A 99 -4.41 9.13 14.38
C LEU A 99 -2.91 8.83 14.35
N PHE A 100 -2.53 7.57 14.52
CA PHE A 100 -1.15 7.12 14.36
C PHE A 100 -0.58 7.52 13.00
N ARG A 101 -1.30 7.20 11.92
CA ARG A 101 -0.90 7.51 10.54
C ARG A 101 -0.83 9.01 10.29
N ALA A 102 -1.80 9.78 10.76
CA ALA A 102 -1.87 11.21 10.53
C ALA A 102 -0.70 11.97 11.17
N ILE A 103 -0.20 11.51 12.33
CA ILE A 103 0.92 12.14 13.03
C ILE A 103 2.26 11.62 12.47
N SER A 104 2.37 10.31 12.17
CA SER A 104 3.61 9.74 11.63
C SER A 104 3.91 10.20 10.20
N ARG A 105 2.89 10.59 9.44
CA ARG A 105 3.01 11.00 8.05
C ARG A 105 3.48 12.45 7.95
N THR A 106 4.72 12.66 7.52
CA THR A 106 5.34 13.98 7.34
C THR A 106 5.12 14.56 5.95
N ARG A 107 4.88 13.71 4.94
CA ARG A 107 4.58 14.11 3.57
C ARG A 107 3.53 13.20 2.96
N LEU A 108 2.63 13.78 2.16
CA LEU A 108 1.70 13.08 1.27
C LEU A 108 1.40 13.99 0.09
N GLN A 109 1.88 13.63 -1.07
CA GLN A 109 1.57 14.36 -2.30
C GLN A 109 1.65 13.42 -3.51
N ILE A 110 0.87 13.74 -4.53
CA ILE A 110 0.91 13.02 -5.79
C ILE A 110 2.21 13.37 -6.54
N TYR A 111 2.85 12.38 -7.17
CA TYR A 111 3.99 12.69 -8.03
C TYR A 111 3.55 13.54 -9.23
N PRO A 112 4.47 14.38 -9.78
CA PRO A 112 4.20 15.15 -10.99
C PRO A 112 3.66 14.26 -12.12
N ASP A 113 2.78 14.80 -12.94
CA ASP A 113 2.17 14.18 -14.12
C ASP A 113 1.28 12.96 -13.88
N VAL A 114 1.25 12.36 -12.69
CA VAL A 114 0.45 11.16 -12.41
C VAL A 114 -1.01 11.35 -12.85
N LYS A 115 -1.66 12.40 -12.40
CA LYS A 115 -3.08 12.62 -12.70
C LYS A 115 -3.34 12.79 -14.20
N ARG A 116 -2.51 13.57 -14.87
CA ARG A 116 -2.60 13.78 -16.33
C ARG A 116 -2.45 12.47 -17.08
N ILE A 117 -1.46 11.65 -16.72
CA ILE A 117 -1.20 10.36 -17.36
C ILE A 117 -2.33 9.38 -17.09
N LEU A 118 -2.84 9.30 -15.85
CA LEU A 118 -3.98 8.44 -15.53
C LEU A 118 -5.25 8.85 -16.30
N ASP A 119 -5.48 10.16 -16.50
CA ASP A 119 -6.59 10.66 -17.33
C ASP A 119 -6.47 10.21 -18.80
N GLU A 120 -5.26 10.19 -19.34
CA GLU A 120 -4.99 9.67 -20.69
C GLU A 120 -5.19 8.15 -20.76
N LEU A 121 -4.62 7.40 -19.80
CA LEU A 121 -4.64 5.93 -19.79
C LEU A 121 -6.03 5.34 -19.62
N ARG A 122 -6.87 5.90 -18.76
CA ARG A 122 -8.21 5.35 -18.47
C ARG A 122 -9.15 5.34 -19.67
N SER A 123 -8.81 6.07 -20.76
CA SER A 123 -9.59 6.04 -22.00
C SER A 123 -9.39 4.77 -22.84
N GLY A 124 -8.27 4.05 -22.62
CA GLY A 124 -7.90 2.88 -23.42
C GLY A 124 -7.57 1.63 -22.61
N TYR A 125 -7.33 1.77 -21.31
CA TYR A 125 -6.88 0.68 -20.45
C TYR A 125 -7.70 0.57 -19.17
N LEU A 126 -7.86 -0.65 -18.67
CA LEU A 126 -8.31 -0.90 -17.30
C LEU A 126 -7.16 -0.55 -16.35
N LEU A 127 -7.45 0.19 -15.29
CA LEU A 127 -6.45 0.59 -14.30
C LEU A 127 -6.74 -0.05 -12.95
N GLY A 128 -5.72 -0.59 -12.29
CA GLY A 128 -5.84 -1.17 -10.94
C GLY A 128 -4.66 -0.81 -10.05
N ILE A 129 -4.83 -1.02 -8.75
CA ILE A 129 -3.80 -0.83 -7.73
C ILE A 129 -3.52 -2.16 -7.02
N ILE A 130 -2.23 -2.43 -6.75
CA ILE A 130 -1.77 -3.44 -5.80
C ILE A 130 -0.77 -2.76 -4.87
N SER A 131 -1.14 -2.56 -3.59
CA SER A 131 -0.32 -1.82 -2.63
C SER A 131 -0.11 -2.58 -1.32
N ASP A 132 1.13 -2.56 -0.83
CA ASP A 132 1.48 -2.96 0.52
C ASP A 132 1.05 -1.84 1.48
N ALA A 133 -0.14 -1.96 2.03
CA ALA A 133 -0.78 -0.89 2.81
C ALA A 133 -1.89 -1.40 3.74
N GLN A 134 -2.44 -0.48 4.51
CA GLN A 134 -3.60 -0.69 5.36
C GLN A 134 -4.84 -0.01 4.74
N PRO A 135 -6.01 -0.68 4.63
CA PRO A 135 -7.22 -0.06 4.06
C PRO A 135 -7.62 1.24 4.73
N CYS A 136 -7.50 1.30 6.07
CA CYS A 136 -7.83 2.49 6.85
C CYS A 136 -6.89 3.69 6.59
N TYR A 137 -5.75 3.48 5.89
CA TYR A 137 -4.82 4.51 5.44
C TYR A 137 -4.96 4.77 3.95
N ALA A 138 -4.80 3.72 3.13
CA ALA A 138 -4.70 3.86 1.68
C ALA A 138 -5.97 4.42 1.04
N LEU A 139 -7.15 3.96 1.44
CA LEU A 139 -8.39 4.44 0.83
C LEU A 139 -8.65 5.94 1.08
N PRO A 140 -8.52 6.46 2.32
CA PRO A 140 -8.57 7.90 2.55
C PRO A 140 -7.46 8.69 1.84
N GLU A 141 -6.25 8.14 1.72
CA GLU A 141 -5.11 8.81 1.08
C GLU A 141 -5.26 8.86 -0.45
N ILE A 142 -5.78 7.80 -1.08
CA ILE A 142 -6.19 7.79 -2.50
C ILE A 142 -7.23 8.90 -2.77
N ARG A 143 -8.23 9.03 -1.88
CA ARG A 143 -9.25 10.09 -1.96
C ARG A 143 -8.63 11.48 -1.79
N ALA A 144 -7.78 11.66 -0.78
CA ALA A 144 -7.11 12.94 -0.51
C ALA A 144 -6.17 13.37 -1.66
N ALA A 145 -5.56 12.40 -2.36
CA ALA A 145 -4.76 12.63 -3.55
C ALA A 145 -5.60 12.93 -4.82
N GLY A 146 -6.94 12.86 -4.73
CA GLY A 146 -7.84 13.04 -5.87
C GLY A 146 -7.78 11.92 -6.89
N LEU A 147 -7.43 10.70 -6.44
CA LEU A 147 -7.30 9.49 -7.26
C LEU A 147 -8.50 8.52 -7.10
N GLU A 148 -9.52 8.91 -6.35
CA GLU A 148 -10.74 8.10 -6.19
C GLU A 148 -11.44 7.89 -7.54
N GLY A 149 -11.84 6.65 -7.83
CA GLY A 149 -12.57 6.29 -9.05
C GLY A 149 -11.68 6.09 -10.30
N TYR A 150 -10.36 6.15 -10.17
CA TYR A 150 -9.47 5.79 -11.28
C TYR A 150 -9.24 4.28 -11.42
N PHE A 151 -9.35 3.53 -10.35
CA PHE A 151 -8.84 2.16 -10.27
C PHE A 151 -9.93 1.16 -9.88
N ASP A 152 -9.98 0.07 -10.62
CA ASP A 152 -10.72 -1.14 -10.32
C ASP A 152 -9.96 -2.35 -10.93
N PRO A 153 -9.39 -3.24 -10.08
CA PRO A 153 -9.46 -3.30 -8.62
C PRO A 153 -8.51 -2.37 -7.86
N VAL A 154 -8.79 -2.17 -6.56
CA VAL A 154 -7.87 -1.64 -5.57
C VAL A 154 -7.57 -2.74 -4.55
N ILE A 155 -6.40 -3.38 -4.69
CA ILE A 155 -5.96 -4.49 -3.83
C ILE A 155 -4.99 -3.94 -2.79
N ILE A 156 -5.37 -4.08 -1.51
CA ILE A 156 -4.56 -3.67 -0.36
C ILE A 156 -4.15 -4.91 0.43
N SER A 157 -2.85 -5.10 0.62
CA SER A 157 -2.23 -6.29 1.21
C SER A 157 -2.79 -6.68 2.58
N ALA A 158 -2.99 -5.71 3.47
CA ALA A 158 -3.45 -6.00 4.83
C ALA A 158 -4.84 -6.67 4.88
N SER A 159 -5.69 -6.45 3.87
CA SER A 159 -6.97 -7.17 3.76
C SER A 159 -6.81 -8.66 3.41
N ARG A 160 -5.60 -9.09 3.03
CA ARG A 160 -5.26 -10.47 2.60
C ARG A 160 -4.37 -11.17 3.62
N GLY A 161 -3.69 -10.43 4.49
CA GLY A 161 -2.73 -10.95 5.45
C GLY A 161 -1.35 -11.27 4.85
N TYR A 162 -1.17 -11.02 3.55
CA TYR A 162 0.11 -11.17 2.84
C TYR A 162 0.37 -9.99 1.92
N ARG A 163 1.65 -9.76 1.63
CA ARG A 163 2.15 -8.60 0.89
C ARG A 163 3.00 -8.98 -0.30
N LYS A 164 3.34 -8.04 -1.14
CA LYS A 164 4.30 -8.22 -2.24
C LYS A 164 5.66 -8.72 -1.71
N PRO A 165 6.33 -9.64 -2.38
CA PRO A 165 6.09 -10.14 -3.74
C PRO A 165 5.21 -11.40 -3.83
N ASP A 166 4.21 -11.60 -2.98
CA ASP A 166 3.32 -12.75 -3.04
C ASP A 166 2.52 -12.76 -4.36
N PRO A 167 2.65 -13.79 -5.20
CA PRO A 167 2.02 -13.82 -6.54
C PRO A 167 0.50 -13.80 -6.50
N ARG A 168 -0.13 -14.16 -5.38
CA ARG A 168 -1.58 -14.16 -5.21
C ARG A 168 -2.20 -12.78 -5.41
N LEU A 169 -1.49 -11.70 -5.08
CA LEU A 169 -1.98 -10.33 -5.26
C LEU A 169 -2.20 -9.99 -6.74
N TRP A 170 -1.23 -10.31 -7.60
CA TRP A 170 -1.37 -10.11 -9.05
C TRP A 170 -2.40 -11.06 -9.66
N GLY A 171 -2.44 -12.31 -9.18
CA GLY A 171 -3.45 -13.29 -9.61
C GLY A 171 -4.87 -12.79 -9.36
N GLU A 172 -5.13 -12.22 -8.18
CA GLU A 172 -6.42 -11.60 -7.83
C GLU A 172 -6.75 -10.42 -8.76
N ALA A 173 -5.78 -9.52 -8.99
CA ALA A 173 -5.98 -8.38 -9.87
C ALA A 173 -6.32 -8.80 -11.30
N LEU A 174 -5.56 -9.74 -11.86
CA LEU A 174 -5.82 -10.29 -13.21
C LEU A 174 -7.18 -10.96 -13.32
N GLN A 175 -7.59 -11.69 -12.29
CA GLN A 175 -8.90 -12.33 -12.24
C GLN A 175 -10.04 -11.31 -12.24
N VAL A 176 -9.95 -10.26 -11.42
CA VAL A 176 -10.96 -9.19 -11.35
C VAL A 176 -11.05 -8.46 -12.70
N MET A 177 -9.90 -8.15 -13.31
CA MET A 177 -9.84 -7.46 -14.60
C MET A 177 -10.17 -8.39 -15.79
N ASN A 178 -10.31 -9.70 -15.56
CA ASN A 178 -10.49 -10.71 -16.61
C ASN A 178 -9.39 -10.66 -17.69
N LEU A 179 -8.14 -10.58 -17.24
CA LEU A 179 -6.96 -10.48 -18.11
C LEU A 179 -6.01 -11.66 -17.91
N ASN A 180 -5.31 -12.01 -19.00
CA ASN A 180 -4.12 -12.86 -18.91
C ASN A 180 -2.90 -12.01 -18.57
N PRO A 181 -1.83 -12.59 -17.96
CA PRO A 181 -0.61 -11.85 -17.61
C PRO A 181 -0.01 -11.07 -18.79
N SER A 182 0.00 -11.65 -20.00
CA SER A 182 0.53 -11.00 -21.22
C SER A 182 -0.28 -9.79 -21.71
N GLN A 183 -1.47 -9.55 -21.14
CA GLN A 183 -2.32 -8.41 -21.46
C GLN A 183 -2.23 -7.30 -20.42
N ALA A 184 -1.39 -7.49 -19.38
CA ALA A 184 -1.20 -6.53 -18.31
C ALA A 184 0.23 -6.01 -18.27
N ILE A 185 0.38 -4.79 -17.74
CA ILE A 185 1.64 -4.19 -17.32
C ILE A 185 1.54 -3.87 -15.83
N TYR A 186 2.63 -4.06 -15.11
CA TYR A 186 2.76 -3.59 -13.73
C TYR A 186 3.77 -2.44 -13.66
N VAL A 187 3.39 -1.37 -13.00
CA VAL A 187 4.20 -0.15 -12.80
C VAL A 187 4.49 0.00 -11.31
N GLY A 188 5.75 0.00 -10.94
CA GLY A 188 6.17 0.10 -9.54
C GLY A 188 7.57 0.66 -9.37
N ASP A 189 7.97 0.97 -8.13
CA ASP A 189 9.25 1.61 -7.79
C ASP A 189 10.21 0.72 -6.98
N ASP A 190 9.79 -0.52 -6.66
CA ASP A 190 10.56 -1.46 -5.85
C ASP A 190 10.94 -2.71 -6.66
N MET A 191 12.26 -2.93 -6.85
CA MET A 191 12.77 -4.06 -7.65
C MET A 191 12.40 -5.43 -7.08
N TYR A 192 12.30 -5.56 -5.75
CA TYR A 192 11.92 -6.82 -5.11
C TYR A 192 10.41 -7.00 -5.05
N ARG A 193 9.72 -6.04 -4.46
CA ARG A 193 8.28 -6.16 -4.21
C ARG A 193 7.47 -6.10 -5.50
N ASP A 194 7.81 -5.16 -6.39
CA ASP A 194 7.02 -4.86 -7.58
C ASP A 194 7.51 -5.64 -8.80
N ILE A 195 8.77 -5.41 -9.18
CA ILE A 195 9.28 -5.93 -10.45
C ILE A 195 9.44 -7.45 -10.40
N PHE A 196 10.18 -7.96 -9.42
CA PHE A 196 10.31 -9.41 -9.23
C PHE A 196 8.95 -10.06 -8.99
N GLY A 197 8.09 -9.46 -8.14
CA GLY A 197 6.76 -10.00 -7.84
C GLY A 197 5.88 -10.14 -9.08
N ALA A 198 5.80 -9.11 -9.93
CA ALA A 198 5.00 -9.13 -11.15
C ALA A 198 5.57 -10.07 -12.21
N GLN A 199 6.90 -10.12 -12.37
CA GLN A 199 7.56 -11.03 -13.31
C GLN A 199 7.33 -12.50 -12.98
N ARG A 200 7.21 -12.87 -11.69
CA ARG A 200 6.89 -14.24 -11.26
C ARG A 200 5.57 -14.77 -11.83
N VAL A 201 4.63 -13.89 -12.13
CA VAL A 201 3.33 -14.25 -12.72
C VAL A 201 3.27 -13.98 -14.23
N GLY A 202 4.38 -13.56 -14.84
CA GLY A 202 4.49 -13.33 -16.29
C GLY A 202 3.91 -11.98 -16.75
N ILE A 203 3.77 -11.02 -15.87
CA ILE A 203 3.37 -9.64 -16.19
C ILE A 203 4.61 -8.83 -16.56
N ARG A 204 4.51 -8.02 -17.62
CA ARG A 204 5.54 -7.06 -18.01
C ARG A 204 5.62 -5.93 -17.00
N THR A 205 6.82 -5.38 -16.83
CA THR A 205 7.12 -4.46 -15.76
C THR A 205 7.71 -3.16 -16.26
N ILE A 206 7.24 -2.06 -15.68
CA ILE A 206 7.85 -0.73 -15.80
C ILE A 206 8.32 -0.32 -14.41
N PHE A 207 9.62 -0.14 -14.26
CA PHE A 207 10.18 0.41 -13.03
C PHE A 207 10.20 1.93 -13.12
N VAL A 208 9.64 2.60 -12.11
CA VAL A 208 9.69 4.07 -11.98
C VAL A 208 10.73 4.41 -10.92
N ASP A 209 11.72 5.22 -11.28
CA ASP A 209 12.69 5.68 -10.30
C ASP A 209 12.07 6.73 -9.38
N SER A 210 12.04 6.44 -8.09
CA SER A 210 11.49 7.28 -7.04
C SER A 210 12.51 7.50 -5.92
N ASN A 211 12.16 8.26 -4.91
CA ASN A 211 12.96 8.41 -3.68
C ASN A 211 12.73 7.25 -2.67
N GLN A 212 11.93 6.26 -3.04
CA GLN A 212 11.56 5.12 -2.20
C GLN A 212 11.97 3.80 -2.88
N GLY A 213 11.46 2.67 -2.42
CA GLY A 213 11.66 1.37 -3.02
C GLY A 213 13.10 0.88 -3.16
N ALA A 214 13.29 -0.42 -3.28
CA ALA A 214 14.59 -1.03 -3.58
C ALA A 214 14.97 -0.80 -5.05
N LYS A 215 16.17 -0.28 -5.30
CA LYS A 215 16.64 0.06 -6.65
C LYS A 215 17.31 -1.10 -7.39
N SER A 216 17.54 -2.20 -6.70
CA SER A 216 18.07 -3.43 -7.27
C SER A 216 17.64 -4.64 -6.46
N TYR A 217 17.52 -5.78 -7.11
CA TYR A 217 17.29 -7.06 -6.46
C TYR A 217 17.88 -8.17 -7.35
N GLU A 218 18.91 -8.88 -6.85
CA GLU A 218 19.59 -9.97 -7.56
C GLU A 218 19.92 -9.60 -9.03
N ASN A 219 19.56 -10.48 -9.97
CA ASN A 219 19.74 -10.27 -11.41
C ASN A 219 18.43 -9.83 -12.10
N ILE A 220 17.45 -9.32 -11.32
CA ILE A 220 16.17 -8.85 -11.84
C ILE A 220 16.37 -7.52 -12.56
N THR A 221 15.81 -7.43 -13.76
CA THR A 221 15.75 -6.20 -14.55
C THR A 221 14.30 -5.93 -14.98
N PRO A 222 13.83 -4.69 -14.93
CA PRO A 222 12.51 -4.36 -15.45
C PRO A 222 12.52 -4.45 -16.99
N ASP A 223 11.37 -4.67 -17.59
CA ASP A 223 11.23 -4.63 -19.05
C ASP A 223 11.41 -3.21 -19.60
N PHE A 224 11.02 -2.20 -18.83
CA PHE A 224 11.23 -0.79 -19.14
C PHE A 224 11.62 -0.01 -17.88
N PHE A 225 12.57 0.92 -18.01
CA PHE A 225 13.01 1.83 -16.94
C PHE A 225 12.52 3.26 -17.23
N ALA A 226 11.73 3.81 -16.31
CA ALA A 226 11.23 5.18 -16.33
C ALA A 226 11.94 6.01 -15.24
N ALA A 227 12.76 6.95 -15.61
CA ALA A 227 13.43 7.87 -14.68
C ALA A 227 12.44 8.85 -14.01
N ARG A 228 11.27 9.05 -14.63
CA ARG A 228 10.16 9.88 -14.12
C ARG A 228 8.84 9.27 -14.56
N PHE A 229 7.78 9.55 -13.79
CA PHE A 229 6.46 8.97 -14.05
C PHE A 229 5.93 9.27 -15.47
N GLU A 230 6.24 10.44 -16.04
CA GLU A 230 5.83 10.79 -17.41
C GLU A 230 6.30 9.78 -18.47
N GLN A 231 7.42 9.09 -18.24
CA GLN A 231 7.96 8.07 -19.16
C GLN A 231 7.22 6.73 -19.10
N VAL A 232 6.28 6.56 -18.18
CA VAL A 232 5.41 5.36 -18.14
C VAL A 232 4.64 5.22 -19.46
N MET A 233 4.23 6.33 -20.09
CA MET A 233 3.58 6.30 -21.40
C MET A 233 4.47 5.70 -22.50
N GLU A 234 5.77 6.04 -22.49
CA GLU A 234 6.75 5.48 -23.43
C GLU A 234 6.88 3.97 -23.22
N GLY A 235 6.95 3.53 -21.94
CA GLY A 235 7.02 2.13 -21.59
C GLY A 235 5.78 1.32 -22.02
N ILE A 236 4.59 1.91 -21.92
CA ILE A 236 3.35 1.27 -22.39
C ILE A 236 3.34 1.13 -23.91
N VAL A 237 3.70 2.20 -24.65
CA VAL A 237 3.82 2.16 -26.12
C VAL A 237 4.84 1.13 -26.56
N TRP A 238 6.00 1.08 -25.89
CA TRP A 238 7.03 0.07 -26.15
C TRP A 238 6.47 -1.35 -25.94
N ALA A 239 5.76 -1.58 -24.85
CA ALA A 239 5.19 -2.90 -24.53
C ALA A 239 4.12 -3.36 -25.55
N ASP A 240 3.36 -2.44 -26.13
CA ASP A 240 2.41 -2.74 -27.20
C ASP A 240 3.10 -3.04 -28.54
N ALA A 241 4.29 -2.48 -28.78
CA ALA A 241 5.03 -2.66 -30.03
C ALA A 241 5.88 -3.95 -30.09
N VAL A 242 6.25 -4.52 -28.93
CA VAL A 242 7.11 -5.71 -28.82
C VAL A 242 6.25 -7.00 -28.83
N HIS A 243 5.51 -7.21 -29.92
CA HIS A 243 4.70 -8.43 -30.14
C HIS A 243 5.13 -9.20 -31.38
#